data_d5763d6f742fd0946f7ed85ed6015fbe
#
_entry.id   d5763d6f742fd0946f7ed85ed6015fbe
#
_cell.length_a   1.000
_cell.length_b   1.000
_cell.length_c   1.000
_cell.angle_alpha   90.00
_cell.angle_beta   90.00
_cell.angle_gamma   90.00
#
_symmetry.space_group_name_H-M   'P 1'
#
loop_
_entity.id
_entity.type
_entity.pdbx_description
1 polymer ?
#
loop_
_entity_poly.entity_id
_entity_poly.type
_entity_poly.pdbx_seq_one_letter_code
_entity_poly.pdbx_strand_id
1 'polypeptide(L)'
;MTSSILEGLREAVIEGDLEKSRNAAKKAVEANIPPLEAVTNGLAKGVREIGDKFSKGEVFLVELILAGEAMKAGMSLLLPKIKATKTEIKTLGKVVIGTVEGDIHSIGKDIVATILEANGFEVINVGEDVPSEVFLEKVREHEPDVLGLSSLLTTTMPMQKKVIDAIEKAGLREKVKIIIGGAPTTK
;
A
#
# COMPACT_ATOMS: atom_id res chain seq x y z
N MET A 1 -3.57 10.66 28.12
CA MET A 1 -2.37 11.06 27.34
C MET A 1 -2.18 10.18 26.12
N THR A 2 -2.05 8.85 26.24
CA THR A 2 -1.92 7.92 25.11
C THR A 2 -3.05 8.05 24.09
N SER A 3 -4.31 8.04 24.54
CA SER A 3 -5.48 8.18 23.67
C SER A 3 -5.49 9.47 22.84
N SER A 4 -5.03 10.58 23.42
CA SER A 4 -4.95 11.88 22.71
C SER A 4 -3.88 11.88 21.62
N ILE A 5 -2.75 11.17 21.82
CA ILE A 5 -1.69 11.07 20.80
C ILE A 5 -2.14 10.17 19.65
N LEU A 6 -2.78 9.04 19.96
CA LEU A 6 -3.34 8.13 18.94
C LEU A 6 -4.41 8.82 18.11
N GLU A 7 -5.25 9.63 18.77
CA GLU A 7 -6.25 10.46 18.08
C GLU A 7 -5.59 11.50 17.18
N GLY A 8 -4.54 12.17 17.65
CA GLY A 8 -3.77 13.11 16.84
C GLY A 8 -3.13 12.47 15.60
N LEU A 9 -2.67 11.21 15.70
CA LEU A 9 -2.20 10.43 14.53
C LEU A 9 -3.33 10.18 13.54
N ARG A 10 -4.50 9.77 14.03
CA ARG A 10 -5.69 9.51 13.22
C ARG A 10 -6.16 10.78 12.50
N GLU A 11 -6.29 11.88 13.23
CA GLU A 11 -6.72 13.17 12.68
C GLU A 11 -5.75 13.71 11.63
N ALA A 12 -4.44 13.64 11.87
CA ALA A 12 -3.43 14.08 10.92
C ALA A 12 -3.54 13.33 9.58
N VAL A 13 -3.84 12.04 9.63
CA VAL A 13 -4.06 11.23 8.42
C VAL A 13 -5.36 11.62 7.74
N ILE A 14 -6.46 11.81 8.48
CA ILE A 14 -7.75 12.23 7.93
C ILE A 14 -7.64 13.59 7.22
N GLU A 15 -6.89 14.52 7.80
CA GLU A 15 -6.64 15.84 7.22
C GLU A 15 -5.64 15.79 6.03
N GLY A 16 -4.96 14.66 5.81
CA GLY A 16 -3.92 14.54 4.79
C GLY A 16 -2.67 15.37 5.08
N ASP A 17 -2.44 15.73 6.34
CA ASP A 17 -1.33 16.62 6.74
C ASP A 17 -0.08 15.80 7.11
N LEU A 18 0.91 15.81 6.22
CA LEU A 18 2.15 15.06 6.35
C LEU A 18 2.97 15.52 7.58
N GLU A 19 3.04 16.83 7.82
CA GLU A 19 3.83 17.38 8.92
C GLU A 19 3.18 17.13 10.28
N LYS A 20 1.85 17.27 10.37
CA LYS A 20 1.10 16.87 11.58
C LYS A 20 1.29 15.39 11.87
N SER A 21 1.25 14.53 10.83
CA SER A 21 1.43 13.09 10.97
C SER A 21 2.83 12.74 11.49
N ARG A 22 3.89 13.36 10.95
CA ARG A 22 5.26 13.21 11.46
C ARG A 22 5.37 13.67 12.92
N ASN A 23 4.82 14.84 13.23
CA ASN A 23 4.88 15.40 14.57
C ASN A 23 4.12 14.53 15.59
N ALA A 24 2.96 14.00 15.22
CA ALA A 24 2.20 13.07 16.04
C ALA A 24 2.93 11.74 16.25
N ALA A 25 3.56 11.21 15.19
CA ALA A 25 4.40 10.01 15.29
C ALA A 25 5.62 10.22 16.19
N LYS A 26 6.27 11.38 16.13
CA LYS A 26 7.35 11.75 17.03
C LYS A 26 6.89 11.79 18.50
N LYS A 27 5.75 12.42 18.78
CA LYS A 27 5.14 12.43 20.12
C LYS A 27 4.81 11.02 20.62
N ALA A 28 4.36 10.14 19.75
CA ALA A 28 4.08 8.75 20.11
C ALA A 28 5.37 8.02 20.54
N VAL A 29 6.47 8.23 19.82
CA VAL A 29 7.79 7.68 20.18
C VAL A 29 8.28 8.25 21.50
N GLU A 30 8.21 9.56 21.71
CA GLU A 30 8.62 10.25 22.93
C GLU A 30 7.79 9.82 24.16
N ALA A 31 6.50 9.54 23.95
CA ALA A 31 5.62 9.04 24.99
C ALA A 31 5.74 7.53 25.23
N ASN A 32 6.69 6.83 24.58
CA ASN A 32 6.90 5.40 24.65
C ASN A 32 5.62 4.59 24.31
N ILE A 33 4.77 5.09 23.43
CA ILE A 33 3.64 4.32 22.90
C ILE A 33 4.22 3.19 22.03
N PRO A 34 3.77 1.94 22.21
CA PRO A 34 4.22 0.85 21.36
C PRO A 34 4.03 1.20 19.88
N PRO A 35 5.10 1.16 19.05
CA PRO A 35 5.01 1.65 17.67
C PRO A 35 3.92 0.95 16.85
N LEU A 36 3.69 -0.34 17.09
CA LEU A 36 2.62 -1.09 16.44
C LEU A 36 1.23 -0.58 16.84
N GLU A 37 1.04 -0.19 18.10
CA GLU A 37 -0.20 0.43 18.57
C GLU A 37 -0.43 1.79 17.90
N ALA A 38 0.61 2.63 17.81
CA ALA A 38 0.55 3.92 17.14
C ALA A 38 0.15 3.76 15.65
N VAL A 39 0.68 2.75 14.97
CA VAL A 39 0.28 2.42 13.59
C VAL A 39 -1.18 1.94 13.53
N THR A 40 -1.54 0.91 14.31
CA THR A 40 -2.83 0.23 14.17
C THR A 40 -4.00 1.10 14.64
N ASN A 41 -3.86 1.78 15.81
CA ASN A 41 -4.91 2.55 16.45
C ASN A 41 -4.86 4.05 16.12
N GLY A 42 -3.79 4.52 15.48
CA GLY A 42 -3.62 5.88 14.98
C GLY A 42 -3.69 5.94 13.46
N LEU A 43 -2.54 5.79 12.79
CA LEU A 43 -2.39 6.02 11.35
C LEU A 43 -3.35 5.18 10.49
N ALA A 44 -3.36 3.87 10.66
CA ALA A 44 -4.18 2.95 9.87
C ALA A 44 -5.69 3.16 10.12
N LYS A 45 -6.07 3.58 11.34
CA LYS A 45 -7.46 3.93 11.64
C LYS A 45 -7.90 5.16 10.85
N GLY A 46 -7.02 6.17 10.71
CA GLY A 46 -7.28 7.37 9.90
C GLY A 46 -7.50 7.05 8.42
N VAL A 47 -6.61 6.22 7.82
CA VAL A 47 -6.76 5.84 6.40
C VAL A 47 -8.01 5.01 6.16
N ARG A 48 -8.35 4.08 7.06
CA ARG A 48 -9.61 3.31 6.94
C ARG A 48 -10.82 4.22 6.96
N GLU A 49 -10.86 5.21 7.84
CA GLU A 49 -11.96 6.17 7.92
C GLU A 49 -12.11 6.99 6.63
N ILE A 50 -11.00 7.48 6.06
CA ILE A 50 -11.04 8.17 4.76
C ILE A 50 -11.44 7.21 3.63
N GLY A 51 -10.96 5.96 3.65
CA GLY A 51 -11.38 4.93 2.69
C GLY A 51 -12.88 4.65 2.72
N ASP A 52 -13.46 4.56 3.93
CA ASP A 52 -14.91 4.41 4.12
C ASP A 52 -15.69 5.62 3.60
N LYS A 53 -15.22 6.84 3.88
CA LYS A 53 -15.81 8.09 3.36
C LYS A 53 -15.72 8.16 1.83
N PHE A 54 -14.59 7.78 1.26
CA PHE A 54 -14.41 7.71 -0.19
C PHE A 54 -15.39 6.73 -0.84
N SER A 55 -15.55 5.54 -0.26
CA SER A 55 -16.49 4.53 -0.77
C SER A 55 -17.96 4.98 -0.75
N LYS A 56 -18.29 5.92 0.16
CA LYS A 56 -19.63 6.55 0.28
C LYS A 56 -19.79 7.81 -0.59
N GLY A 57 -18.71 8.25 -1.26
CA GLY A 57 -18.72 9.50 -2.02
C GLY A 57 -18.70 10.77 -1.18
N GLU A 58 -18.34 10.69 0.10
CA GLU A 58 -18.26 11.81 1.03
C GLU A 58 -16.97 12.62 0.89
N VAL A 59 -15.93 12.03 0.32
CA VAL A 59 -14.64 12.66 0.01
C VAL A 59 -14.20 12.29 -1.41
N PHE A 60 -13.31 13.08 -1.99
CA PHE A 60 -12.78 12.87 -3.32
C PHE A 60 -11.46 12.07 -3.28
N LEU A 61 -11.00 11.66 -4.47
CA LEU A 61 -9.77 10.88 -4.62
C LEU A 61 -8.54 11.59 -4.05
N VAL A 62 -8.47 12.91 -4.18
CA VAL A 62 -7.31 13.69 -3.71
C VAL A 62 -7.14 13.58 -2.19
N GLU A 63 -8.22 13.57 -1.42
CA GLU A 63 -8.17 13.42 0.04
C GLU A 63 -7.69 12.03 0.44
N LEU A 64 -8.10 10.99 -0.30
CA LEU A 64 -7.62 9.63 -0.08
C LEU A 64 -6.11 9.50 -0.35
N ILE A 65 -5.61 10.12 -1.43
CA ILE A 65 -4.18 10.14 -1.77
C ILE A 65 -3.40 10.88 -0.68
N LEU A 66 -3.86 12.06 -0.25
CA LEU A 66 -3.20 12.84 0.80
C LEU A 66 -3.16 12.08 2.14
N ALA A 67 -4.24 11.39 2.50
CA ALA A 67 -4.28 10.55 3.68
C ALA A 67 -3.25 9.41 3.62
N GLY A 68 -3.09 8.77 2.46
CA GLY A 68 -2.06 7.77 2.22
C GLY A 68 -0.64 8.32 2.38
N GLU A 69 -0.37 9.50 1.82
CA GLU A 69 0.93 10.16 1.96
C GLU A 69 1.19 10.60 3.43
N ALA A 70 0.17 11.11 4.13
CA ALA A 70 0.28 11.42 5.55
C ALA A 70 0.56 10.17 6.40
N MET A 71 -0.08 9.04 6.10
CA MET A 71 0.23 7.76 6.73
C MET A 71 1.69 7.35 6.51
N LYS A 72 2.19 7.40 5.26
CA LYS A 72 3.60 7.10 4.93
C LYS A 72 4.57 7.99 5.69
N ALA A 73 4.25 9.29 5.81
CA ALA A 73 5.05 10.26 6.54
C ALA A 73 5.17 9.89 8.04
N GLY A 74 4.08 9.51 8.70
CA GLY A 74 4.10 9.02 10.09
C GLY A 74 4.81 7.68 10.23
N MET A 75 4.56 6.74 9.32
CA MET A 75 5.22 5.42 9.28
C MET A 75 6.73 5.50 9.18
N SER A 76 7.28 6.49 8.47
CA SER A 76 8.73 6.65 8.31
C SER A 76 9.47 6.78 9.65
N LEU A 77 8.82 7.29 10.69
CA LEU A 77 9.36 7.42 12.05
C LEU A 77 9.10 6.19 12.93
N LEU A 78 7.97 5.52 12.74
CA LEU A 78 7.56 4.37 13.56
C LEU A 78 8.19 3.05 13.08
N LEU A 79 8.35 2.87 11.76
CA LEU A 79 8.85 1.64 11.17
C LEU A 79 10.26 1.23 11.67
N PRO A 80 11.25 2.15 11.80
CA PRO A 80 12.55 1.79 12.36
C PRO A 80 12.45 1.30 13.81
N LYS A 81 11.49 1.86 14.59
CA LYS A 81 11.27 1.45 15.99
C LYS A 81 10.62 0.06 16.07
N ILE A 82 9.69 -0.25 15.16
CA ILE A 82 9.09 -1.59 15.04
C ILE A 82 10.17 -2.62 14.73
N LYS A 83 11.01 -2.34 13.72
CA LYS A 83 12.13 -3.23 13.36
C LYS A 83 13.12 -3.45 14.50
N ALA A 84 13.39 -2.41 15.30
CA ALA A 84 14.30 -2.49 16.46
C ALA A 84 13.75 -3.36 17.61
N THR A 85 12.42 -3.44 17.77
CA THR A 85 11.79 -4.23 18.84
C THR A 85 11.67 -5.71 18.51
N LYS A 86 12.14 -6.17 17.32
CA LYS A 86 11.95 -7.54 16.83
C LYS A 86 10.49 -8.04 16.89
N THR A 87 9.55 -7.13 17.03
CA THR A 87 8.13 -7.47 16.96
C THR A 87 7.83 -7.72 15.49
N GLU A 88 7.63 -8.98 15.11
CA GLU A 88 7.12 -9.30 13.78
C GLU A 88 5.79 -8.58 13.60
N ILE A 89 5.74 -7.63 12.67
CA ILE A 89 4.46 -7.12 12.21
C ILE A 89 3.81 -8.32 11.54
N LYS A 90 2.79 -8.90 12.16
CA LYS A 90 2.00 -9.94 11.54
C LYS A 90 1.22 -9.28 10.41
N THR A 91 1.85 -9.20 9.22
CA THR A 91 1.20 -8.69 8.02
C THR A 91 0.08 -9.65 7.64
N LEU A 92 -1.00 -9.12 7.07
CA LEU A 92 -2.08 -9.95 6.52
C LEU A 92 -1.62 -10.73 5.29
N GLY A 93 -0.52 -10.30 4.68
CA GLY A 93 0.11 -10.89 3.52
C GLY A 93 1.00 -9.87 2.81
N LYS A 94 1.74 -10.34 1.83
CA LYS A 94 2.66 -9.55 1.02
C LYS A 94 2.13 -9.40 -0.41
N VAL A 95 2.17 -8.18 -0.93
CA VAL A 95 1.66 -7.84 -2.26
C VAL A 95 2.75 -7.17 -3.06
N VAL A 96 3.07 -7.70 -4.23
CA VAL A 96 3.81 -6.99 -5.27
C VAL A 96 2.80 -6.39 -6.23
N ILE A 97 2.90 -5.09 -6.54
CA ILE A 97 1.98 -4.41 -7.45
C ILE A 97 2.72 -3.47 -8.39
N GLY A 98 2.33 -3.43 -9.66
CA GLY A 98 2.94 -2.56 -10.67
C GLY A 98 2.04 -2.34 -11.87
N THR A 99 2.35 -1.29 -12.66
CA THR A 99 1.77 -1.04 -13.97
C THR A 99 2.66 -1.67 -15.03
N VAL A 100 2.07 -2.44 -15.93
CA VAL A 100 2.79 -3.23 -16.93
C VAL A 100 3.54 -2.38 -17.96
N GLU A 101 4.50 -2.99 -18.65
CA GLU A 101 5.32 -2.42 -19.72
C GLU A 101 4.48 -1.65 -20.76
N GLY A 102 4.92 -0.45 -21.12
CA GLY A 102 4.25 0.45 -22.07
C GLY A 102 3.08 1.26 -21.47
N ASP A 103 2.78 1.09 -20.18
CA ASP A 103 1.71 1.83 -19.51
C ASP A 103 2.25 2.65 -18.33
N ILE A 104 1.94 3.95 -18.31
CA ILE A 104 2.38 4.89 -17.28
C ILE A 104 1.26 5.34 -16.34
N HIS A 105 0.08 4.74 -16.46
CA HIS A 105 -1.06 5.11 -15.64
C HIS A 105 -0.99 4.42 -14.27
N SER A 106 -0.57 5.17 -13.26
CA SER A 106 -0.30 4.64 -11.91
C SER A 106 -1.35 4.99 -10.86
N ILE A 107 -2.16 6.05 -11.06
CA ILE A 107 -3.08 6.57 -10.03
C ILE A 107 -3.98 5.47 -9.43
N GLY A 108 -4.66 4.69 -10.27
CA GLY A 108 -5.55 3.62 -9.80
C GLY A 108 -4.82 2.56 -8.99
N LYS A 109 -3.65 2.13 -9.46
CA LYS A 109 -2.77 1.18 -8.79
C LYS A 109 -2.28 1.72 -7.43
N ASP A 110 -1.88 3.00 -7.37
CA ASP A 110 -1.34 3.62 -6.15
C ASP A 110 -2.42 3.75 -5.07
N ILE A 111 -3.69 3.98 -5.49
CA ILE A 111 -4.83 3.93 -4.57
C ILE A 111 -4.99 2.53 -3.98
N VAL A 112 -4.97 1.49 -4.83
CA VAL A 112 -5.08 0.10 -4.37
C VAL A 112 -3.94 -0.24 -3.42
N ALA A 113 -2.70 0.13 -3.76
CA ALA A 113 -1.52 -0.04 -2.90
C ALA A 113 -1.72 0.63 -1.53
N THR A 114 -2.15 1.90 -1.53
CA THR A 114 -2.41 2.66 -0.29
C THR A 114 -3.50 2.00 0.58
N ILE A 115 -4.59 1.54 -0.03
CA ILE A 115 -5.68 0.86 0.70
C ILE A 115 -5.18 -0.46 1.29
N LEU A 116 -4.39 -1.22 0.56
CA LEU A 116 -3.82 -2.48 1.05
C LEU A 116 -2.86 -2.24 2.22
N GLU A 117 -1.95 -1.26 2.11
CA GLU A 117 -1.05 -0.85 3.21
C GLU A 117 -1.84 -0.44 4.45
N ALA A 118 -2.90 0.37 4.28
CA ALA A 118 -3.78 0.79 5.36
C ALA A 118 -4.48 -0.37 6.07
N ASN A 119 -4.73 -1.46 5.36
CA ASN A 119 -5.36 -2.65 5.90
C ASN A 119 -4.35 -3.69 6.42
N GLY A 120 -3.06 -3.36 6.49
CA GLY A 120 -2.04 -4.18 7.14
C GLY A 120 -1.32 -5.17 6.23
N PHE A 121 -1.38 -4.97 4.90
CA PHE A 121 -0.54 -5.70 3.95
C PHE A 121 0.83 -5.04 3.82
N GLU A 122 1.86 -5.83 3.60
CA GLU A 122 3.16 -5.36 3.12
C GLU A 122 3.06 -5.20 1.59
N VAL A 123 3.18 -3.95 1.08
CA VAL A 123 3.05 -3.68 -0.35
C VAL A 123 4.38 -3.26 -0.94
N ILE A 124 4.83 -3.99 -1.96
CA ILE A 124 5.98 -3.67 -2.79
C ILE A 124 5.46 -3.10 -4.12
N ASN A 125 5.40 -1.78 -4.20
CA ASN A 125 5.00 -1.08 -5.41
C ASN A 125 6.22 -0.93 -6.33
N VAL A 126 6.22 -1.64 -7.46
CA VAL A 126 7.33 -1.66 -8.42
C VAL A 126 7.27 -0.56 -9.47
N GLY A 127 6.27 0.32 -9.38
CA GLY A 127 6.17 1.50 -10.25
C GLY A 127 5.30 1.28 -11.49
N GLU A 128 5.67 1.96 -12.56
CA GLU A 128 4.98 1.99 -13.85
C GLU A 128 5.94 1.64 -14.98
N ASP A 129 5.43 1.29 -16.16
CA ASP A 129 6.21 0.84 -17.32
C ASP A 129 7.16 -0.32 -16.96
N VAL A 130 6.64 -1.31 -16.20
CA VAL A 130 7.45 -2.37 -15.62
C VAL A 130 7.50 -3.59 -16.55
N PRO A 131 8.70 -3.99 -17.01
CA PRO A 131 8.89 -5.20 -17.80
C PRO A 131 8.51 -6.48 -17.06
N SER A 132 8.11 -7.52 -17.81
CA SER A 132 7.72 -8.82 -17.24
C SER A 132 8.80 -9.49 -16.40
N GLU A 133 10.07 -9.28 -16.78
CA GLU A 133 11.24 -9.83 -16.09
C GLU A 133 11.42 -9.24 -14.69
N VAL A 134 11.11 -7.95 -14.53
CA VAL A 134 11.17 -7.25 -13.23
C VAL A 134 10.08 -7.78 -12.30
N PHE A 135 8.84 -8.01 -12.79
CA PHE A 135 7.80 -8.65 -12.01
C PHE A 135 8.24 -10.05 -11.54
N LEU A 136 8.83 -10.85 -12.44
CA LEU A 136 9.32 -12.18 -12.11
C LEU A 136 10.43 -12.14 -11.04
N GLU A 137 11.37 -11.20 -11.17
CA GLU A 137 12.43 -10.97 -10.19
C GLU A 137 11.83 -10.62 -8.82
N LYS A 138 10.89 -9.68 -8.77
CA LYS A 138 10.25 -9.25 -7.51
C LYS A 138 9.41 -10.35 -6.87
N VAL A 139 8.76 -11.19 -7.66
CA VAL A 139 8.06 -12.37 -7.12
C VAL A 139 9.04 -13.37 -6.50
N ARG A 140 10.20 -13.59 -7.11
CA ARG A 140 11.25 -14.47 -6.53
C ARG A 140 11.89 -13.88 -5.29
N GLU A 141 12.16 -12.56 -5.28
CA GLU A 141 12.83 -11.87 -4.19
C GLU A 141 11.94 -11.78 -2.93
N HIS A 142 10.68 -11.47 -3.12
CA HIS A 142 9.78 -11.15 -2.01
C HIS A 142 8.82 -12.28 -1.64
N GLU A 143 8.67 -13.30 -2.50
CA GLU A 143 7.72 -14.42 -2.33
C GLU A 143 6.32 -13.91 -1.90
N PRO A 144 5.67 -13.02 -2.69
CA PRO A 144 4.41 -12.41 -2.30
C PRO A 144 3.24 -13.40 -2.36
N ASP A 145 2.24 -13.17 -1.52
CA ASP A 145 0.96 -13.88 -1.58
C ASP A 145 0.14 -13.46 -2.80
N VAL A 146 0.28 -12.18 -3.21
CA VAL A 146 -0.48 -11.58 -4.31
C VAL A 146 0.43 -10.77 -5.23
N LEU A 147 0.25 -10.96 -6.55
CA LEU A 147 0.82 -10.13 -7.61
C LEU A 147 -0.29 -9.32 -8.26
N GLY A 148 -0.22 -8.00 -8.16
CA GLY A 148 -1.15 -7.05 -8.78
C GLY A 148 -0.59 -6.47 -10.07
N LEU A 149 -1.33 -6.60 -11.19
CA LEU A 149 -0.94 -6.08 -12.50
C LEU A 149 -1.94 -5.03 -12.96
N SER A 150 -1.49 -3.80 -13.15
CA SER A 150 -2.33 -2.68 -13.62
C SER A 150 -2.08 -2.39 -15.10
N SER A 151 -3.15 -2.12 -15.85
CA SER A 151 -3.11 -1.63 -17.23
C SER A 151 -4.34 -0.77 -17.51
N LEU A 152 -4.17 0.43 -18.02
CA LEU A 152 -5.30 1.31 -18.38
C LEU A 152 -5.69 1.18 -19.84
N LEU A 153 -4.74 0.91 -20.75
CA LEU A 153 -4.96 0.91 -22.17
C LEU A 153 -5.24 -0.50 -22.69
N THR A 154 -6.16 -0.61 -23.67
CA THR A 154 -6.41 -1.88 -24.35
C THR A 154 -5.17 -2.41 -25.08
N THR A 155 -4.28 -1.52 -25.50
CA THR A 155 -2.99 -1.84 -26.17
C THR A 155 -1.96 -2.41 -25.19
N THR A 156 -2.05 -2.12 -23.91
CA THR A 156 -1.11 -2.59 -22.89
C THR A 156 -1.63 -3.80 -22.08
N MET A 157 -2.93 -4.09 -22.16
CA MET A 157 -3.52 -5.28 -21.53
C MET A 157 -2.81 -6.62 -21.88
N PRO A 158 -2.35 -6.85 -23.13
CA PRO A 158 -1.60 -8.07 -23.44
C PRO A 158 -0.33 -8.25 -22.61
N MET A 159 0.24 -7.17 -22.06
CA MET A 159 1.42 -7.24 -21.20
C MET A 159 1.09 -7.87 -19.84
N GLN A 160 -0.15 -7.73 -19.33
CA GLN A 160 -0.58 -8.47 -18.14
C GLN A 160 -0.47 -9.99 -18.38
N LYS A 161 -0.93 -10.45 -19.55
CA LYS A 161 -0.79 -11.86 -19.93
C LYS A 161 0.67 -12.29 -20.08
N LYS A 162 1.52 -11.44 -20.67
CA LYS A 162 2.97 -11.71 -20.81
C LYS A 162 3.61 -11.95 -19.43
N VAL A 163 3.26 -11.16 -18.42
CA VAL A 163 3.74 -11.34 -17.03
C VAL A 163 3.22 -12.68 -16.48
N ILE A 164 1.94 -12.98 -16.63
CA ILE A 164 1.34 -14.25 -16.15
C ILE A 164 2.06 -15.45 -16.78
N ASP A 165 2.27 -15.42 -18.09
CA ASP A 165 2.97 -16.49 -18.82
C ASP A 165 4.43 -16.64 -18.33
N ALA A 166 5.11 -15.54 -17.98
CA ALA A 166 6.45 -15.58 -17.40
C ALA A 166 6.47 -16.24 -16.01
N ILE A 167 5.50 -15.91 -15.16
CA ILE A 167 5.33 -16.52 -13.83
C ILE A 167 5.01 -18.03 -13.96
N GLU A 168 4.17 -18.41 -14.90
CA GLU A 168 3.82 -19.81 -15.16
C GLU A 168 5.02 -20.62 -15.67
N LYS A 169 5.75 -20.10 -16.67
CA LYS A 169 6.98 -20.73 -17.19
C LYS A 169 8.06 -20.90 -16.13
N ALA A 170 8.08 -20.02 -15.13
CA ALA A 170 9.00 -20.10 -14.00
C ALA A 170 8.56 -21.10 -12.90
N GLY A 171 7.40 -21.75 -13.05
CA GLY A 171 6.84 -22.68 -12.05
C GLY A 171 6.34 -22.01 -10.77
N LEU A 172 6.02 -20.72 -10.84
CA LEU A 172 5.60 -19.92 -9.67
C LEU A 172 4.08 -19.66 -9.65
N ARG A 173 3.34 -20.12 -10.67
CA ARG A 173 1.91 -19.78 -10.81
C ARG A 173 1.04 -20.19 -9.62
N GLU A 174 1.32 -21.35 -9.04
CA GLU A 174 0.59 -21.88 -7.88
C GLU A 174 1.04 -21.26 -6.54
N LYS A 175 2.16 -20.55 -6.54
CA LYS A 175 2.73 -19.94 -5.32
C LYS A 175 2.23 -18.52 -5.08
N VAL A 176 1.66 -17.86 -6.09
CA VAL A 176 1.22 -16.47 -6.01
C VAL A 176 -0.17 -16.31 -6.63
N LYS A 177 -1.07 -15.63 -5.93
CA LYS A 177 -2.36 -15.23 -6.50
C LYS A 177 -2.16 -14.02 -7.38
N ILE A 178 -2.65 -14.05 -8.61
CA ILE A 178 -2.52 -12.94 -9.55
C ILE A 178 -3.86 -12.24 -9.67
N ILE A 179 -3.84 -10.92 -9.47
CA ILE A 179 -4.97 -10.04 -9.73
C ILE A 179 -4.60 -9.08 -10.86
N ILE A 180 -5.53 -8.87 -11.77
CA ILE A 180 -5.40 -7.89 -12.85
C ILE A 180 -6.40 -6.77 -12.61
N GLY A 181 -6.04 -5.55 -13.00
CA GLY A 181 -6.87 -4.37 -12.85
C GLY A 181 -6.59 -3.35 -13.95
N GLY A 182 -7.44 -2.33 -13.99
CA GLY A 182 -7.41 -1.25 -14.96
C GLY A 182 -8.75 -1.05 -15.64
N ALA A 183 -8.92 0.03 -16.41
CA ALA A 183 -10.22 0.42 -16.95
C ALA A 183 -10.88 -0.61 -17.88
N PRO A 184 -10.12 -1.37 -18.72
CA PRO A 184 -10.74 -2.30 -19.65
C PRO A 184 -10.95 -3.73 -19.09
N THR A 185 -10.57 -4.00 -17.84
CA THR A 185 -10.74 -5.34 -17.26
C THR A 185 -12.20 -5.60 -16.88
N THR A 186 -12.71 -6.78 -17.25
CA THR A 186 -14.04 -7.28 -16.88
C THR A 186 -13.89 -8.57 -16.07
N LYS A 187 -14.95 -8.90 -15.32
CA LYS A 187 -15.03 -10.20 -14.62
C LYS A 187 -15.18 -11.35 -15.59
#